data_28e2a5bd66d9909f12b626a836db5305
#
_entry.id   28e2a5bd66d9909f12b626a836db5305
#
_cell.length_a   1.000
_cell.length_b   1.000
_cell.length_c   1.000
_cell.angle_alpha   90.00
_cell.angle_beta   90.00
_cell.angle_gamma   90.00
#
_symmetry.space_group_name_H-M   'P 1'
#
loop_
_entity.id
_entity.type
_entity.pdbx_description
1 polymer ?
#
loop_
_entity_poly.entity_id
_entity_poly.type
_entity_poly.pdbx_seq_one_letter_code
_entity_poly.pdbx_strand_id
1 'polypeptide(L)'
;MLPEVRMARVLDAIVSHRAGRLSCVEAGELLGLSERHFRRLRDAYEDRGEEGLVDRRRGRVSSSRLPEAEAEWLAEMFRTRYFDFTAKHFHEQVVGQPMAGGKPFHRSYSCVKSVLQLRGLTTKAPRRGVHRRKRQRRPLPGMMLFQDGSKHAWLERGPDLDLIVTMDDATSAITSIFLCEEEGTASSFRGLSETIRGHGLFSSFYTDRGSHYFTTPTAGAKVDKTQPTQVGRALKQLHIDHIPSYSPQARGRIERLWDTLQKRLPPLLRTNAITTMEAANHWLAEVYLEQHNARFAVAAAEEGTAFIPFVGELDNILCIEQERVAGLGNTVRYEGRCLQIPPNRNRHHFAKSTIRVLEYWNGAIALFHGPREIARFHSDGTPNQGAKAKKEFVA
;
A
#
# COMPACT_ATOMS: atom_id res chain seq x y z
N MET A 1 37.04 3.03 -25.25
CA MET A 1 38.41 3.09 -25.79
C MET A 1 39.37 2.83 -24.61
N LEU A 2 40.26 1.87 -24.77
CA LEU A 2 41.26 1.53 -23.75
C LEU A 2 42.21 2.74 -23.51
N PRO A 3 42.70 2.96 -22.29
CA PRO A 3 43.51 4.13 -21.94
C PRO A 3 44.77 4.23 -22.79
N GLU A 4 45.43 3.12 -23.07
CA GLU A 4 46.63 3.00 -23.87
C GLU A 4 46.40 3.42 -25.32
N VAL A 5 45.27 3.01 -25.93
CA VAL A 5 44.89 3.42 -27.29
C VAL A 5 44.60 4.92 -27.37
N ARG A 6 44.02 5.51 -26.30
CA ARG A 6 43.81 6.94 -26.22
C ARG A 6 45.12 7.71 -26.10
N MET A 7 46.05 7.21 -25.30
CA MET A 7 47.36 7.81 -25.14
C MET A 7 48.14 7.78 -26.45
N ALA A 8 48.20 6.63 -27.13
CA ALA A 8 48.84 6.48 -28.42
C ALA A 8 48.29 7.47 -29.49
N ARG A 9 46.97 7.66 -29.56
CA ARG A 9 46.32 8.60 -30.45
C ARG A 9 46.70 10.06 -30.13
N VAL A 10 46.75 10.43 -28.84
CA VAL A 10 47.17 11.78 -28.43
C VAL A 10 48.61 12.03 -28.79
N LEU A 11 49.52 11.06 -28.57
CA LEU A 11 50.94 11.16 -28.94
C LEU A 11 51.10 11.33 -30.45
N ASP A 12 50.41 10.53 -31.27
CA ASP A 12 50.45 10.62 -32.72
C ASP A 12 49.99 12.01 -33.23
N ALA A 13 48.91 12.53 -32.66
CA ALA A 13 48.42 13.88 -32.99
C ALA A 13 49.45 14.96 -32.59
N ILE A 14 50.12 14.83 -31.43
CA ILE A 14 51.14 15.79 -30.99
C ILE A 14 52.37 15.75 -31.92
N VAL A 15 52.84 14.53 -32.28
CA VAL A 15 53.95 14.33 -33.19
C VAL A 15 53.63 14.92 -34.59
N SER A 16 52.44 14.68 -35.12
CA SER A 16 51.97 15.20 -36.39
C SER A 16 51.86 16.72 -36.37
N HIS A 17 51.41 17.33 -35.28
CA HIS A 17 51.37 18.76 -35.09
C HIS A 17 52.81 19.36 -35.06
N ARG A 18 53.70 18.76 -34.32
CA ARG A 18 55.12 19.22 -34.29
C ARG A 18 55.81 19.10 -35.62
N ALA A 19 55.48 18.11 -36.44
CA ALA A 19 55.96 17.98 -37.80
C ALA A 19 55.31 18.94 -38.81
N GLY A 20 54.45 19.87 -38.36
CA GLY A 20 53.74 20.83 -39.21
C GLY A 20 52.64 20.23 -40.10
N ARG A 21 52.27 18.95 -39.86
CA ARG A 21 51.27 18.21 -40.66
C ARG A 21 49.83 18.52 -40.22
N LEU A 22 49.64 18.92 -38.98
CA LEU A 22 48.34 19.26 -38.41
C LEU A 22 48.43 20.61 -37.67
N SER A 23 47.43 21.46 -37.83
CA SER A 23 47.21 22.62 -36.95
C SER A 23 46.65 22.16 -35.61
N CYS A 24 46.64 23.07 -34.60
CA CYS A 24 46.01 22.76 -33.30
C CYS A 24 44.49 22.47 -33.42
N VAL A 25 43.83 23.09 -34.39
CA VAL A 25 42.40 22.88 -34.64
C VAL A 25 42.17 21.48 -35.20
N GLU A 26 42.90 21.10 -36.25
CA GLU A 26 42.80 19.79 -36.92
C GLU A 26 43.17 18.66 -35.97
N ALA A 27 44.21 18.83 -35.16
CA ALA A 27 44.59 17.83 -34.15
C ALA A 27 43.53 17.67 -33.04
N GLY A 28 42.87 18.77 -32.67
CA GLY A 28 41.70 18.73 -31.76
C GLY A 28 40.53 17.97 -32.36
N GLU A 29 40.16 18.28 -33.61
CA GLU A 29 39.08 17.61 -34.32
C GLU A 29 39.35 16.09 -34.48
N LEU A 30 40.57 15.72 -34.88
CA LEU A 30 40.98 14.31 -35.02
C LEU A 30 40.83 13.53 -33.72
N LEU A 31 41.01 14.16 -32.56
CA LEU A 31 40.87 13.55 -31.24
C LEU A 31 39.46 13.70 -30.66
N GLY A 32 38.56 14.45 -31.31
CA GLY A 32 37.26 14.80 -30.78
C GLY A 32 37.37 15.75 -29.56
N LEU A 33 38.36 16.64 -29.55
CA LEU A 33 38.65 17.59 -28.48
C LEU A 33 38.57 19.02 -29.03
N SER A 34 38.36 20.01 -28.13
CA SER A 34 38.53 21.42 -28.51
C SER A 34 39.99 21.76 -28.70
N GLU A 35 40.29 22.75 -29.57
CA GLU A 35 41.62 23.29 -29.77
C GLU A 35 42.35 23.63 -28.45
N ARG A 36 41.62 24.30 -27.53
CA ARG A 36 42.15 24.66 -26.20
C ARG A 36 42.55 23.41 -25.39
N HIS A 37 41.79 22.32 -25.51
CA HIS A 37 42.13 21.08 -24.82
C HIS A 37 43.37 20.42 -25.45
N PHE A 38 43.47 20.40 -26.76
CA PHE A 38 44.65 19.91 -27.46
C PHE A 38 45.90 20.68 -27.07
N ARG A 39 45.87 22.01 -27.09
CA ARG A 39 47.01 22.86 -26.64
C ARG A 39 47.46 22.49 -25.21
N ARG A 40 46.51 22.32 -24.29
CA ARG A 40 46.86 21.90 -22.91
C ARG A 40 47.53 20.53 -22.84
N LEU A 41 47.10 19.59 -23.68
CA LEU A 41 47.73 18.24 -23.74
C LEU A 41 49.13 18.33 -24.35
N ARG A 42 49.33 19.13 -25.43
CA ARG A 42 50.62 19.37 -26.02
C ARG A 42 51.58 20.01 -25.01
N ASP A 43 51.17 21.09 -24.38
CA ASP A 43 52.00 21.80 -23.40
C ASP A 43 52.38 20.90 -22.22
N ALA A 44 51.42 20.06 -21.73
CA ALA A 44 51.65 19.10 -20.67
C ALA A 44 52.61 17.97 -21.08
N TYR A 45 52.60 17.61 -22.38
CA TYR A 45 53.57 16.67 -22.94
C TYR A 45 54.94 17.29 -23.08
N GLU A 46 55.03 18.56 -23.49
CA GLU A 46 56.29 19.29 -23.60
C GLU A 46 56.99 19.45 -22.26
N ASP A 47 56.18 19.72 -21.20
CA ASP A 47 56.73 19.88 -19.85
C ASP A 47 57.20 18.57 -19.20
N ARG A 48 56.45 17.46 -19.40
CA ARG A 48 56.58 16.26 -18.59
C ARG A 48 56.60 14.94 -19.40
N GLY A 49 56.66 15.01 -20.71
CA GLY A 49 56.58 13.84 -21.57
C GLY A 49 55.24 13.10 -21.43
N GLU A 50 55.27 11.82 -21.61
CA GLU A 50 54.09 10.91 -21.50
C GLU A 50 53.36 11.02 -20.16
N GLU A 51 54.09 11.27 -19.07
CA GLU A 51 53.51 11.45 -17.73
C GLU A 51 52.55 12.69 -17.69
N GLY A 52 52.78 13.70 -18.53
CA GLY A 52 51.94 14.84 -18.66
C GLY A 52 50.55 14.53 -19.25
N LEU A 53 50.44 13.43 -20.01
CA LEU A 53 49.21 12.96 -20.63
C LEU A 53 48.38 12.06 -19.75
N VAL A 54 48.97 11.55 -18.63
CA VAL A 54 48.25 10.70 -17.68
C VAL A 54 47.20 11.52 -16.92
N ASP A 55 45.96 11.04 -16.94
CA ASP A 55 44.89 11.68 -16.17
C ASP A 55 45.15 11.48 -14.66
N ARG A 56 45.67 12.50 -14.01
CA ARG A 56 45.94 12.51 -12.55
C ARG A 56 44.71 12.33 -11.65
N ARG A 57 43.52 12.35 -12.23
CA ARG A 57 42.26 12.01 -11.47
C ARG A 57 42.10 10.53 -11.28
N ARG A 58 42.78 9.70 -12.10
CA ARG A 58 42.77 8.25 -11.95
C ARG A 58 43.53 7.84 -10.68
N GLY A 59 42.86 7.01 -9.89
CA GLY A 59 43.40 6.55 -8.62
C GLY A 59 43.28 7.52 -7.45
N ARG A 60 42.80 8.78 -7.69
CA ARG A 60 42.57 9.70 -6.58
C ARG A 60 41.35 9.25 -5.79
N VAL A 61 41.53 8.96 -4.52
CA VAL A 61 40.41 8.66 -3.60
C VAL A 61 39.57 9.91 -3.46
N SER A 62 38.28 9.80 -3.79
CA SER A 62 37.33 10.92 -3.62
C SER A 62 37.25 11.31 -2.14
N SER A 63 37.30 12.61 -1.85
CA SER A 63 37.08 13.13 -0.50
C SER A 63 35.72 12.80 0.08
N SER A 64 34.75 12.46 -0.78
CA SER A 64 33.41 12.00 -0.40
C SER A 64 33.30 10.48 -0.26
N ARG A 65 34.44 9.75 -0.40
CA ARG A 65 34.43 8.29 -0.19
C ARG A 65 34.05 7.99 1.26
N LEU A 66 33.12 7.05 1.41
CA LEU A 66 32.72 6.58 2.74
C LEU A 66 33.92 5.91 3.44
N PRO A 67 34.24 6.25 4.70
CA PRO A 67 35.23 5.51 5.49
C PRO A 67 34.88 4.02 5.56
N GLU A 68 35.89 3.17 5.55
CA GLU A 68 35.69 1.70 5.54
C GLU A 68 34.93 1.23 6.79
N ALA A 69 35.18 1.82 7.94
CA ALA A 69 34.46 1.52 9.18
C ALA A 69 32.95 1.81 9.07
N GLU A 70 32.55 2.92 8.42
CA GLU A 70 31.15 3.23 8.19
C GLU A 70 30.53 2.24 7.16
N ALA A 71 31.28 1.85 6.15
CA ALA A 71 30.84 0.88 5.15
C ALA A 71 30.65 -0.52 5.75
N GLU A 72 31.54 -0.95 6.66
CA GLU A 72 31.39 -2.22 7.37
C GLU A 72 30.23 -2.21 8.34
N TRP A 73 30.04 -1.13 9.10
CA TRP A 73 28.88 -0.95 9.98
C TRP A 73 27.55 -1.08 9.20
N LEU A 74 27.44 -0.45 8.02
CA LEU A 74 26.27 -0.59 7.16
C LEU A 74 26.05 -2.04 6.71
N ALA A 75 27.13 -2.70 6.30
CA ALA A 75 27.05 -4.08 5.83
C ALA A 75 26.63 -5.03 6.95
N GLU A 76 27.15 -4.86 8.15
CA GLU A 76 26.81 -5.67 9.31
C GLU A 76 25.36 -5.45 9.75
N MET A 77 24.91 -4.20 9.83
CA MET A 77 23.52 -3.87 10.12
C MET A 77 22.56 -4.50 9.10
N PHE A 78 22.95 -4.47 7.81
CA PHE A 78 22.13 -5.09 6.76
C PHE A 78 22.10 -6.61 6.88
N ARG A 79 23.25 -7.28 7.11
CA ARG A 79 23.32 -8.75 7.23
C ARG A 79 22.58 -9.29 8.45
N THR A 80 22.68 -8.60 9.57
CA THR A 80 22.17 -9.11 10.86
C THR A 80 20.73 -8.71 11.15
N ARG A 81 20.36 -7.46 10.88
CA ARG A 81 19.07 -6.93 11.30
C ARG A 81 18.13 -6.62 10.15
N TYR A 82 18.65 -6.21 8.99
CA TYR A 82 17.85 -5.66 7.88
C TYR A 82 18.03 -6.45 6.58
N PHE A 83 18.36 -7.73 6.63
CA PHE A 83 18.72 -8.58 5.49
C PHE A 83 17.61 -8.71 4.43
N ASP A 84 16.36 -8.56 4.82
CA ASP A 84 15.14 -8.64 4.00
C ASP A 84 14.59 -7.27 3.55
N PHE A 85 15.28 -6.19 3.94
CA PHE A 85 14.87 -4.85 3.55
C PHE A 85 15.34 -4.50 2.13
N THR A 86 14.54 -3.70 1.41
CA THR A 86 15.07 -3.05 0.21
C THR A 86 16.11 -2.01 0.60
N ALA A 87 17.09 -1.74 -0.28
CA ALA A 87 18.12 -0.73 0.01
C ALA A 87 17.55 0.66 0.37
N LYS A 88 16.38 1.03 -0.19
CA LYS A 88 15.70 2.28 0.14
C LYS A 88 15.08 2.23 1.53
N HIS A 89 14.42 1.15 1.87
CA HIS A 89 13.80 0.95 3.18
C HIS A 89 14.89 0.87 4.28
N PHE A 90 15.97 0.14 4.02
CA PHE A 90 17.13 0.08 4.90
C PHE A 90 17.72 1.47 5.18
N HIS A 91 17.97 2.27 4.13
CA HIS A 91 18.47 3.63 4.30
C HIS A 91 17.59 4.46 5.25
N GLU A 92 16.26 4.34 5.12
CA GLU A 92 15.30 5.04 5.98
C GLU A 92 15.39 4.63 7.46
N GLN A 93 15.74 3.36 7.72
CA GLN A 93 15.88 2.84 9.07
C GLN A 93 17.21 3.23 9.73
N VAL A 94 18.29 3.36 8.95
CA VAL A 94 19.63 3.62 9.51
C VAL A 94 19.97 5.12 9.63
N VAL A 95 19.29 5.97 8.87
CA VAL A 95 19.50 7.43 9.01
C VAL A 95 19.15 7.89 10.41
N GLY A 96 20.07 8.61 11.05
CA GLY A 96 19.93 9.09 12.41
C GLY A 96 20.33 8.07 13.48
N GLN A 97 20.55 6.79 13.14
CA GLN A 97 21.02 5.80 14.11
C GLN A 97 22.48 6.05 14.51
N PRO A 98 22.84 5.84 15.79
CA PRO A 98 24.21 5.98 16.25
C PRO A 98 25.09 4.86 15.66
N MET A 99 26.21 5.25 15.08
CA MET A 99 27.30 4.34 14.67
C MET A 99 28.20 4.01 15.85
N ALA A 100 29.17 3.09 15.64
CA ALA A 100 30.25 2.88 16.56
C ALA A 100 30.98 4.22 16.81
N GLY A 101 31.00 4.67 18.08
CA GLY A 101 31.51 5.99 18.48
C GLY A 101 30.43 7.08 18.68
N GLY A 102 29.13 6.72 18.64
CA GLY A 102 28.00 7.59 19.05
C GLY A 102 27.57 8.65 18.04
N LYS A 103 28.26 8.78 16.91
CA LYS A 103 27.87 9.74 15.85
C LYS A 103 26.67 9.20 15.06
N PRO A 104 25.62 10.03 14.82
CA PRO A 104 24.48 9.62 14.02
C PRO A 104 24.86 9.48 12.55
N PHE A 105 24.32 8.44 11.87
CA PHE A 105 24.55 8.18 10.46
C PHE A 105 23.72 9.11 9.57
N HIS A 106 24.35 9.87 8.67
CA HIS A 106 23.69 10.85 7.78
C HIS A 106 24.18 10.80 6.32
N ARG A 107 24.33 9.61 5.74
CA ARG A 107 24.70 9.49 4.33
C ARG A 107 23.48 9.39 3.41
N SER A 108 23.65 9.81 2.16
CA SER A 108 22.59 9.76 1.17
C SER A 108 22.22 8.31 0.80
N TYR A 109 20.98 8.15 0.31
CA TYR A 109 20.51 6.85 -0.23
C TYR A 109 21.44 6.29 -1.30
N SER A 110 21.97 7.13 -2.22
CA SER A 110 22.88 6.69 -3.28
C SER A 110 24.17 6.12 -2.72
N CYS A 111 24.70 6.69 -1.62
CA CYS A 111 25.87 6.18 -0.93
C CYS A 111 25.58 4.80 -0.35
N VAL A 112 24.53 4.65 0.45
CA VAL A 112 24.12 3.38 1.07
C VAL A 112 23.90 2.30 0.01
N LYS A 113 23.13 2.62 -1.04
CA LYS A 113 22.87 1.70 -2.15
C LYS A 113 24.16 1.22 -2.81
N SER A 114 25.12 2.13 -3.06
CA SER A 114 26.42 1.77 -3.68
C SER A 114 27.23 0.84 -2.78
N VAL A 115 27.26 1.09 -1.48
CA VAL A 115 27.96 0.19 -0.51
C VAL A 115 27.36 -1.21 -0.54
N LEU A 116 26.02 -1.31 -0.43
CA LEU A 116 25.33 -2.60 -0.44
C LEU A 116 25.58 -3.38 -1.75
N GLN A 117 25.57 -2.67 -2.90
CA GLN A 117 25.82 -3.29 -4.21
C GLN A 117 27.28 -3.72 -4.37
N LEU A 118 28.26 -2.91 -3.96
CA LEU A 118 29.68 -3.24 -4.02
C LEU A 118 30.04 -4.46 -3.15
N ARG A 119 29.32 -4.64 -2.04
CA ARG A 119 29.49 -5.80 -1.13
C ARG A 119 28.62 -7.00 -1.50
N GLY A 120 27.91 -6.96 -2.63
CA GLY A 120 27.04 -8.06 -3.10
C GLY A 120 25.80 -8.31 -2.24
N LEU A 121 25.44 -7.38 -1.33
CA LEU A 121 24.30 -7.52 -0.42
C LEU A 121 22.97 -7.20 -1.08
N THR A 122 22.97 -6.45 -2.18
CA THR A 122 21.78 -6.17 -2.98
C THR A 122 22.09 -6.20 -4.46
N THR A 123 21.12 -6.63 -5.27
CA THR A 123 21.24 -6.68 -6.72
C THR A 123 20.84 -5.36 -7.35
N LYS A 124 21.38 -5.06 -8.53
CA LYS A 124 20.98 -3.92 -9.31
C LYS A 124 19.59 -4.19 -9.91
N ALA A 125 18.63 -3.30 -9.66
CA ALA A 125 17.30 -3.42 -10.24
C ALA A 125 17.38 -3.43 -11.79
N PRO A 126 16.58 -4.26 -12.48
CA PRO A 126 16.49 -4.25 -13.94
C PRO A 126 16.01 -2.88 -14.43
N ARG A 127 16.35 -2.55 -15.68
CA ARG A 127 15.83 -1.32 -16.32
C ARG A 127 14.31 -1.43 -16.43
N ARG A 128 13.62 -0.33 -16.12
CA ARG A 128 12.16 -0.25 -16.29
C ARG A 128 11.81 -0.36 -17.78
N GLY A 129 10.74 -1.12 -18.07
CA GLY A 129 10.17 -1.20 -19.40
C GLY A 129 9.50 0.10 -19.86
N VAL A 130 8.78 0.01 -21.00
CA VAL A 130 8.10 1.15 -21.64
C VAL A 130 7.14 1.84 -20.66
N HIS A 131 7.11 3.16 -20.71
CA HIS A 131 6.24 4.00 -19.89
C HIS A 131 4.76 3.73 -20.24
N ARG A 132 3.95 3.33 -19.25
CA ARG A 132 2.51 3.14 -19.42
C ARG A 132 1.76 4.43 -19.07
N ARG A 133 0.66 4.71 -19.80
CA ARG A 133 -0.21 5.86 -19.51
C ARG A 133 -0.80 5.74 -18.10
N LYS A 134 -0.71 6.79 -17.31
CA LYS A 134 -1.30 6.85 -15.97
C LYS A 134 -2.79 7.24 -16.06
N ARG A 135 -3.67 6.53 -15.36
CA ARG A 135 -5.05 6.96 -15.15
C ARG A 135 -5.06 8.23 -14.29
N GLN A 136 -5.89 9.20 -14.64
CA GLN A 136 -6.08 10.42 -13.84
C GLN A 136 -6.67 10.05 -12.47
N ARG A 137 -6.27 10.77 -11.42
CA ARG A 137 -6.84 10.65 -10.07
C ARG A 137 -8.19 11.33 -10.00
N ARG A 138 -9.03 10.93 -9.04
CA ARG A 138 -10.16 11.75 -8.64
C ARG A 138 -9.64 13.04 -8.01
N PRO A 139 -10.33 14.19 -8.21
CA PRO A 139 -9.82 15.47 -7.72
C PRO A 139 -9.88 15.62 -6.19
N LEU A 140 -10.93 15.07 -5.53
CA LEU A 140 -11.17 15.20 -4.10
C LEU A 140 -11.08 13.86 -3.36
N PRO A 141 -10.57 13.84 -2.11
CA PRO A 141 -10.67 12.69 -1.22
C PRO A 141 -12.12 12.29 -0.99
N GLY A 142 -12.39 10.98 -0.88
CA GLY A 142 -13.76 10.47 -0.68
C GLY A 142 -14.60 10.35 -1.96
N MET A 143 -14.12 10.80 -3.13
CA MET A 143 -14.85 10.57 -4.38
C MET A 143 -14.81 9.12 -4.84
N MET A 144 -13.70 8.42 -4.60
CA MET A 144 -13.59 7.00 -4.92
C MET A 144 -12.57 6.33 -4.01
N LEU A 145 -12.98 5.23 -3.40
CA LEU A 145 -12.08 4.37 -2.63
C LEU A 145 -11.92 3.02 -3.31
N PHE A 146 -10.74 2.45 -3.15
CA PHE A 146 -10.43 1.06 -3.50
C PHE A 146 -10.45 0.21 -2.25
N GLN A 147 -10.95 -1.02 -2.34
CA GLN A 147 -10.64 -2.05 -1.37
C GLN A 147 -10.14 -3.29 -2.11
N ASP A 148 -9.12 -3.91 -1.55
CA ASP A 148 -8.51 -5.10 -2.11
C ASP A 148 -7.82 -5.89 -1.01
N GLY A 149 -7.72 -7.20 -1.17
CA GLY A 149 -6.99 -8.11 -0.31
C GLY A 149 -5.71 -8.60 -0.97
N SER A 150 -4.73 -8.98 -0.17
CA SER A 150 -3.51 -9.64 -0.65
C SER A 150 -3.10 -10.75 0.30
N LYS A 151 -3.16 -11.98 -0.18
CA LYS A 151 -2.64 -13.15 0.54
C LYS A 151 -1.13 -13.21 0.44
N HIS A 152 -0.48 -13.30 1.60
CA HIS A 152 0.98 -13.35 1.68
C HIS A 152 1.45 -13.83 3.05
N ALA A 153 2.71 -14.29 3.14
CA ALA A 153 3.39 -14.54 4.41
C ALA A 153 3.73 -13.20 5.10
N TRP A 154 2.73 -12.55 5.69
CA TRP A 154 2.91 -11.25 6.35
C TRP A 154 3.69 -11.33 7.66
N LEU A 155 3.53 -12.43 8.39
CA LEU A 155 4.25 -12.72 9.64
C LEU A 155 5.39 -13.70 9.37
N GLU A 156 6.46 -13.60 10.15
CA GLU A 156 7.64 -14.48 10.01
C GLU A 156 7.29 -15.95 10.21
N ARG A 157 6.29 -16.22 11.05
CA ARG A 157 5.80 -17.56 11.34
C ARG A 157 4.29 -17.59 11.31
N GLY A 158 3.73 -18.71 10.90
CA GLY A 158 2.28 -18.91 10.82
C GLY A 158 1.79 -19.13 9.39
N PRO A 159 0.48 -19.18 9.20
CA PRO A 159 -0.13 -19.31 7.87
C PRO A 159 -0.03 -18.00 7.10
N ASP A 160 -0.21 -18.09 5.78
CA ASP A 160 -0.48 -16.93 4.96
C ASP A 160 -1.80 -16.28 5.39
N LEU A 161 -1.78 -14.97 5.56
CA LEU A 161 -2.94 -14.16 5.92
C LEU A 161 -3.31 -13.22 4.77
N ASP A 162 -4.55 -12.78 4.75
CA ASP A 162 -4.99 -11.73 3.85
C ASP A 162 -4.83 -10.36 4.54
N LEU A 163 -4.07 -9.47 3.91
CA LEU A 163 -4.03 -8.06 4.30
C LEU A 163 -5.10 -7.32 3.50
N ILE A 164 -6.06 -6.75 4.20
CA ILE A 164 -7.13 -5.94 3.59
C ILE A 164 -6.75 -4.47 3.70
N VAL A 165 -6.85 -3.77 2.58
CA VAL A 165 -6.55 -2.34 2.52
C VAL A 165 -7.67 -1.59 1.83
N THR A 166 -8.13 -0.51 2.45
CA THR A 166 -9.00 0.49 1.83
C THR A 166 -8.19 1.77 1.58
N MET A 167 -8.17 2.25 0.34
CA MET A 167 -7.31 3.36 -0.09
C MET A 167 -8.10 4.38 -0.90
N ASP A 168 -7.89 5.65 -0.62
CA ASP A 168 -8.45 6.76 -1.40
C ASP A 168 -7.74 6.98 -2.75
N ASP A 169 -8.49 7.16 -3.83
CA ASP A 169 -7.97 7.35 -5.18
C ASP A 169 -7.27 8.69 -5.38
N ALA A 170 -7.78 9.74 -4.78
CA ALA A 170 -7.25 11.09 -4.96
C ALA A 170 -5.86 11.23 -4.33
N THR A 171 -5.72 10.74 -3.12
CA THR A 171 -4.52 10.95 -2.29
C THR A 171 -3.62 9.75 -2.18
N SER A 172 -4.10 8.54 -2.48
CA SER A 172 -3.47 7.26 -2.10
C SER A 172 -3.31 7.07 -0.59
N ALA A 173 -4.00 7.85 0.23
CA ALA A 173 -4.06 7.61 1.66
C ALA A 173 -4.83 6.32 1.95
N ILE A 174 -4.30 5.52 2.85
CA ILE A 174 -4.99 4.33 3.38
C ILE A 174 -5.96 4.80 4.45
N THR A 175 -7.21 4.37 4.38
CA THR A 175 -8.26 4.69 5.36
C THR A 175 -8.55 3.53 6.31
N SER A 176 -8.19 2.30 5.92
CA SER A 176 -8.28 1.08 6.73
C SER A 176 -7.23 0.08 6.28
N ILE A 177 -6.56 -0.58 7.22
CA ILE A 177 -5.57 -1.63 6.97
C ILE A 177 -5.55 -2.62 8.13
N PHE A 178 -5.70 -3.91 7.83
CA PHE A 178 -5.64 -4.98 8.84
C PHE A 178 -5.42 -6.34 8.20
N LEU A 179 -4.90 -7.29 8.98
CA LEU A 179 -4.77 -8.70 8.64
C LEU A 179 -6.02 -9.48 9.05
N CYS A 180 -6.40 -10.45 8.25
CA CYS A 180 -7.42 -11.44 8.55
C CYS A 180 -7.01 -12.81 7.99
N GLU A 181 -7.73 -13.87 8.41
CA GLU A 181 -7.47 -15.23 7.94
C GLU A 181 -7.85 -15.38 6.46
N GLU A 182 -8.97 -14.77 6.05
CA GLU A 182 -9.49 -14.85 4.69
C GLU A 182 -10.25 -13.58 4.30
N GLU A 183 -10.04 -13.15 3.04
CA GLU A 183 -10.82 -12.08 2.43
C GLU A 183 -12.26 -12.54 2.17
N GLY A 184 -13.25 -11.71 2.53
CA GLY A 184 -14.66 -12.01 2.33
C GLY A 184 -15.58 -10.89 2.77
N THR A 185 -16.86 -11.23 3.00
CA THR A 185 -17.87 -10.26 3.42
C THR A 185 -17.53 -9.60 4.76
N ALA A 186 -17.02 -10.38 5.72
CA ALA A 186 -16.68 -9.89 7.05
C ALA A 186 -15.54 -8.86 7.00
N SER A 187 -14.45 -9.20 6.33
CA SER A 187 -13.31 -8.30 6.18
C SER A 187 -13.67 -7.07 5.36
N SER A 188 -14.50 -7.20 4.32
CA SER A 188 -14.99 -6.06 3.54
C SER A 188 -15.79 -5.09 4.40
N PHE A 189 -16.69 -5.59 5.23
CA PHE A 189 -17.47 -4.75 6.14
C PHE A 189 -16.64 -4.13 7.26
N ARG A 190 -15.64 -4.83 7.77
CA ARG A 190 -14.70 -4.24 8.72
C ARG A 190 -13.97 -3.04 8.10
N GLY A 191 -13.41 -3.17 6.89
CA GLY A 191 -12.72 -2.09 6.20
C GLY A 191 -13.65 -0.90 5.89
N LEU A 192 -14.90 -1.17 5.49
CA LEU A 192 -15.93 -0.14 5.32
C LEU A 192 -16.28 0.54 6.64
N SER A 193 -16.44 -0.22 7.72
CA SER A 193 -16.75 0.31 9.06
C SER A 193 -15.65 1.23 9.57
N GLU A 194 -14.40 0.78 9.52
CA GLU A 194 -13.23 1.58 9.94
C GLU A 194 -13.15 2.88 9.11
N THR A 195 -13.32 2.79 7.79
CA THR A 195 -13.28 3.94 6.89
C THR A 195 -14.43 4.93 7.18
N ILE A 196 -15.68 4.46 7.27
CA ILE A 196 -16.84 5.35 7.46
C ILE A 196 -16.83 5.97 8.85
N ARG A 197 -16.41 5.25 9.89
CA ARG A 197 -16.29 5.80 11.25
C ARG A 197 -15.18 6.84 11.36
N GLY A 198 -14.06 6.64 10.64
CA GLY A 198 -12.92 7.54 10.69
C GLY A 198 -13.03 8.76 9.78
N HIS A 199 -13.69 8.62 8.63
CA HIS A 199 -13.71 9.66 7.59
C HIS A 199 -15.11 10.08 7.16
N GLY A 200 -16.12 9.24 7.28
CA GLY A 200 -17.48 9.46 6.77
C GLY A 200 -17.80 8.63 5.53
N LEU A 201 -19.02 8.86 5.00
CA LEU A 201 -19.46 8.26 3.73
C LEU A 201 -18.67 8.84 2.57
N PHE A 202 -18.47 8.04 1.54
CA PHE A 202 -17.77 8.38 0.31
C PHE A 202 -18.63 8.05 -0.93
N SER A 203 -18.28 8.60 -2.12
CA SER A 203 -19.19 8.54 -3.26
C SER A 203 -19.17 7.20 -3.99
N SER A 204 -18.01 6.58 -4.21
CA SER A 204 -17.92 5.34 -4.97
C SER A 204 -16.85 4.38 -4.45
N PHE A 205 -17.13 3.08 -4.57
CA PHE A 205 -16.31 1.99 -4.09
C PHE A 205 -15.88 1.10 -5.26
N TYR A 206 -14.59 1.00 -5.49
CA TYR A 206 -14.00 0.25 -6.59
C TYR A 206 -13.33 -1.01 -6.05
N THR A 207 -13.85 -2.18 -6.42
CA THR A 207 -13.34 -3.48 -5.98
C THR A 207 -13.06 -4.39 -7.16
N ASP A 208 -12.45 -5.52 -6.91
CA ASP A 208 -12.43 -6.61 -7.87
C ASP A 208 -13.84 -7.23 -8.01
N ARG A 209 -13.95 -8.33 -8.74
CA ARG A 209 -15.21 -9.04 -8.96
C ARG A 209 -15.31 -10.31 -8.12
N GLY A 210 -14.72 -10.31 -6.92
CA GLY A 210 -14.84 -11.41 -5.97
C GLY A 210 -16.30 -11.72 -5.65
N SER A 211 -16.60 -12.96 -5.32
CA SER A 211 -17.97 -13.45 -5.07
C SER A 211 -18.68 -12.76 -3.91
N HIS A 212 -17.93 -12.24 -2.96
CA HIS A 212 -18.48 -11.46 -1.84
C HIS A 212 -18.84 -10.02 -2.25
N TYR A 213 -18.23 -9.48 -3.33
CA TYR A 213 -18.55 -8.17 -3.90
C TYR A 213 -19.66 -8.23 -4.94
N PHE A 214 -19.60 -9.21 -5.85
CA PHE A 214 -20.54 -9.27 -6.97
C PHE A 214 -21.01 -10.69 -7.25
N THR A 215 -22.27 -10.83 -7.61
CA THR A 215 -22.80 -12.05 -8.21
C THR A 215 -22.41 -12.08 -9.68
N THR A 216 -21.72 -13.15 -10.11
CA THR A 216 -21.31 -13.34 -11.49
C THR A 216 -21.88 -14.68 -11.99
N PRO A 217 -22.77 -14.72 -13.00
CA PRO A 217 -23.43 -15.94 -13.44
C PRO A 217 -22.46 -17.04 -13.93
N THR A 218 -21.40 -16.63 -14.62
CA THR A 218 -20.33 -17.51 -15.10
C THR A 218 -19.00 -16.81 -15.03
N ALA A 219 -17.91 -17.57 -14.88
CA ALA A 219 -16.55 -17.02 -14.86
C ALA A 219 -16.28 -16.14 -16.11
N GLY A 220 -15.83 -14.91 -15.90
CA GLY A 220 -15.55 -13.94 -16.98
C GLY A 220 -16.77 -13.14 -17.48
N ALA A 221 -18.00 -13.46 -17.09
CA ALA A 221 -19.19 -12.70 -17.47
C ALA A 221 -19.25 -11.32 -16.81
N LYS A 222 -20.19 -10.49 -17.26
CA LYS A 222 -20.53 -9.23 -16.58
C LYS A 222 -21.21 -9.55 -15.25
N VAL A 223 -20.98 -8.68 -14.24
CA VAL A 223 -21.63 -8.80 -12.94
C VAL A 223 -23.14 -8.64 -13.07
N ASP A 224 -23.89 -9.44 -12.30
CA ASP A 224 -25.34 -9.30 -12.18
C ASP A 224 -25.65 -8.29 -11.06
N LYS A 225 -26.18 -7.12 -11.44
CA LYS A 225 -26.58 -6.08 -10.49
C LYS A 225 -27.99 -6.27 -9.92
N THR A 226 -28.75 -7.25 -10.43
CA THR A 226 -30.13 -7.51 -9.96
C THR A 226 -30.13 -8.36 -8.71
N GLN A 227 -29.08 -9.15 -8.48
CA GLN A 227 -28.89 -9.97 -7.29
C GLN A 227 -27.69 -9.46 -6.47
N PRO A 228 -27.87 -8.45 -5.62
CA PRO A 228 -26.77 -7.90 -4.84
C PRO A 228 -26.29 -8.90 -3.79
N THR A 229 -24.98 -8.99 -3.60
CA THR A 229 -24.37 -9.63 -2.44
C THR A 229 -24.66 -8.84 -1.17
N GLN A 230 -24.27 -9.36 0.00
CA GLN A 230 -24.41 -8.62 1.26
C GLN A 230 -23.66 -7.26 1.23
N VAL A 231 -22.43 -7.25 0.65
CA VAL A 231 -21.68 -6.00 0.45
C VAL A 231 -22.41 -5.08 -0.52
N GLY A 232 -22.89 -5.58 -1.64
CA GLY A 232 -23.66 -4.79 -2.62
C GLY A 232 -24.94 -4.22 -2.03
N ARG A 233 -25.67 -4.99 -1.17
CA ARG A 233 -26.84 -4.52 -0.43
C ARG A 233 -26.48 -3.35 0.49
N ALA A 234 -25.42 -3.52 1.31
CA ALA A 234 -25.00 -2.50 2.26
C ALA A 234 -24.56 -1.20 1.58
N LEU A 235 -23.76 -1.30 0.50
CA LEU A 235 -23.37 -0.13 -0.28
C LEU A 235 -24.57 0.61 -0.89
N LYS A 236 -25.57 -0.14 -1.38
CA LYS A 236 -26.81 0.45 -1.89
C LYS A 236 -27.58 1.20 -0.78
N GLN A 237 -27.66 0.65 0.42
CA GLN A 237 -28.29 1.31 1.58
C GLN A 237 -27.53 2.56 2.03
N LEU A 238 -26.21 2.58 1.86
CA LEU A 238 -25.35 3.73 2.16
C LEU A 238 -25.27 4.74 1.00
N HIS A 239 -25.97 4.51 -0.12
CA HIS A 239 -25.89 5.31 -1.34
C HIS A 239 -24.48 5.45 -1.91
N ILE A 240 -23.65 4.41 -1.76
CA ILE A 240 -22.30 4.33 -2.31
C ILE A 240 -22.34 3.56 -3.63
N ASP A 241 -21.84 4.17 -4.72
CA ASP A 241 -21.74 3.51 -6.03
C ASP A 241 -20.71 2.37 -6.00
N HIS A 242 -21.15 1.15 -6.27
CA HIS A 242 -20.26 -0.01 -6.35
C HIS A 242 -19.78 -0.25 -7.78
N ILE A 243 -18.48 -0.10 -8.01
CA ILE A 243 -17.85 -0.15 -9.33
C ILE A 243 -16.97 -1.42 -9.47
N PRO A 244 -17.35 -2.38 -10.33
CA PRO A 244 -16.55 -3.56 -10.57
C PRO A 244 -15.34 -3.26 -11.46
N SER A 245 -14.20 -3.84 -11.15
CA SER A 245 -12.98 -3.75 -11.95
C SER A 245 -13.02 -4.71 -13.14
N TYR A 246 -12.95 -4.16 -14.37
CA TYR A 246 -12.85 -4.93 -15.62
C TYR A 246 -11.48 -4.87 -16.28
N SER A 247 -10.57 -4.03 -15.80
CA SER A 247 -9.26 -3.89 -16.42
C SER A 247 -8.11 -3.78 -15.42
N PRO A 248 -6.97 -4.44 -15.69
CA PRO A 248 -5.77 -4.31 -14.85
C PRO A 248 -5.26 -2.87 -14.76
N GLN A 249 -5.43 -2.06 -15.81
CA GLN A 249 -4.96 -0.68 -15.86
C GLN A 249 -5.66 0.20 -14.80
N ALA A 250 -6.91 -0.09 -14.51
CA ALA A 250 -7.67 0.62 -13.49
C ALA A 250 -7.15 0.32 -12.07
N ARG A 251 -6.54 -0.86 -11.85
CA ARG A 251 -5.98 -1.32 -10.57
C ARG A 251 -4.51 -0.90 -10.34
N GLY A 252 -3.85 -0.26 -11.29
CA GLY A 252 -2.41 0.00 -11.24
C GLY A 252 -1.92 0.86 -10.06
N ARG A 253 -2.81 1.50 -9.27
CA ARG A 253 -2.45 2.18 -8.01
C ARG A 253 -2.40 1.19 -6.85
N ILE A 254 -3.41 0.34 -6.73
CA ILE A 254 -3.44 -0.66 -5.68
C ILE A 254 -2.35 -1.73 -5.89
N GLU A 255 -2.05 -2.09 -7.15
CA GLU A 255 -0.92 -2.97 -7.48
C GLU A 255 0.42 -2.39 -7.00
N ARG A 256 0.63 -1.07 -7.14
CA ARG A 256 1.82 -0.39 -6.59
C ARG A 256 1.84 -0.32 -5.08
N LEU A 257 0.68 -0.19 -4.47
CA LEU A 257 0.55 -0.27 -3.02
C LEU A 257 0.98 -1.65 -2.53
N TRP A 258 0.51 -2.73 -3.17
CA TRP A 258 0.91 -4.10 -2.86
C TRP A 258 2.41 -4.32 -3.00
N ASP A 259 3.03 -3.87 -4.11
CA ASP A 259 4.49 -3.94 -4.28
C ASP A 259 5.24 -3.22 -3.13
N THR A 260 4.68 -2.13 -2.64
CA THR A 260 5.24 -1.38 -1.50
C THR A 260 5.04 -2.11 -0.17
N LEU A 261 3.83 -2.58 0.11
CA LEU A 261 3.48 -3.24 1.37
C LEU A 261 4.19 -4.58 1.52
N GLN A 262 4.18 -5.42 0.49
CA GLN A 262 4.85 -6.73 0.49
C GLN A 262 6.36 -6.64 0.72
N LYS A 263 7.00 -5.55 0.25
CA LYS A 263 8.45 -5.32 0.45
C LYS A 263 8.79 -4.63 1.76
N ARG A 264 7.81 -4.05 2.45
CA ARG A 264 8.07 -3.22 3.64
C ARG A 264 7.46 -3.77 4.91
N LEU A 265 6.24 -4.28 4.83
CA LEU A 265 5.49 -4.65 6.01
C LEU A 265 6.05 -5.89 6.72
N PRO A 266 6.35 -7.03 6.03
CA PRO A 266 6.93 -8.19 6.70
C PRO A 266 8.25 -7.88 7.42
N PRO A 267 9.22 -7.18 6.80
CA PRO A 267 10.44 -6.77 7.49
C PRO A 267 10.19 -5.88 8.72
N LEU A 268 9.21 -4.97 8.65
CA LEU A 268 8.86 -4.11 9.78
C LEU A 268 8.23 -4.89 10.92
N LEU A 269 7.30 -5.79 10.64
CA LEU A 269 6.68 -6.65 11.65
C LEU A 269 7.75 -7.50 12.37
N ARG A 270 8.65 -8.11 11.60
CA ARG A 270 9.78 -8.88 12.15
C ARG A 270 10.69 -8.03 13.04
N THR A 271 11.11 -6.85 12.58
CA THR A 271 12.04 -5.99 13.36
C THR A 271 11.41 -5.37 14.60
N ASN A 272 10.08 -5.31 14.66
CA ASN A 272 9.32 -4.91 15.84
C ASN A 272 8.88 -6.11 16.72
N ALA A 273 9.36 -7.33 16.41
CA ALA A 273 9.04 -8.56 17.11
C ALA A 273 7.52 -8.87 17.17
N ILE A 274 6.78 -8.46 16.13
CA ILE A 274 5.33 -8.69 16.01
C ILE A 274 5.12 -10.03 15.33
N THR A 275 4.53 -11.00 16.04
CA THR A 275 4.41 -12.40 15.61
C THR A 275 2.98 -12.91 15.55
N THR A 276 1.98 -12.15 16.04
CA THR A 276 0.57 -12.55 15.99
C THR A 276 -0.25 -11.56 15.18
N MET A 277 -1.37 -12.05 14.63
CA MET A 277 -2.28 -11.23 13.83
C MET A 277 -2.90 -10.08 14.66
N GLU A 278 -3.25 -10.34 15.91
CA GLU A 278 -3.84 -9.35 16.81
C GLU A 278 -2.86 -8.22 17.12
N ALA A 279 -1.60 -8.57 17.46
CA ALA A 279 -0.54 -7.59 17.71
C ALA A 279 -0.22 -6.79 16.43
N ALA A 280 -0.22 -7.46 15.27
CA ALA A 280 -0.02 -6.80 13.98
C ALA A 280 -1.16 -5.81 13.68
N ASN A 281 -2.41 -6.21 13.89
CA ASN A 281 -3.57 -5.35 13.66
C ASN A 281 -3.57 -4.13 14.57
N HIS A 282 -3.20 -4.29 15.84
CA HIS A 282 -3.05 -3.16 16.75
C HIS A 282 -1.94 -2.20 16.28
N TRP A 283 -0.78 -2.72 15.93
CA TRP A 283 0.33 -1.91 15.44
C TRP A 283 0.04 -1.24 14.09
N LEU A 284 -0.67 -1.93 13.18
CA LEU A 284 -1.10 -1.37 11.90
C LEU A 284 -2.01 -0.16 12.09
N ALA A 285 -2.97 -0.25 13.02
CA ALA A 285 -3.92 0.83 13.30
C ALA A 285 -3.27 2.03 14.02
N GLU A 286 -2.47 1.77 15.08
CA GLU A 286 -1.96 2.82 15.96
C GLU A 286 -0.67 3.49 15.45
N VAL A 287 0.12 2.76 14.65
CA VAL A 287 1.46 3.23 14.27
C VAL A 287 1.66 3.28 12.75
N TYR A 288 1.43 2.15 12.08
CA TYR A 288 1.82 2.03 10.69
C TYR A 288 0.98 2.88 9.74
N LEU A 289 -0.33 2.96 9.96
CA LEU A 289 -1.27 3.69 9.13
C LEU A 289 -0.87 5.17 8.98
N GLU A 290 -0.59 5.82 10.09
CA GLU A 290 -0.13 7.22 10.11
C GLU A 290 1.22 7.38 9.41
N GLN A 291 2.20 6.53 9.74
CA GLN A 291 3.54 6.57 9.12
C GLN A 291 3.48 6.32 7.62
N HIS A 292 2.64 5.38 7.18
CA HIS A 292 2.44 5.10 5.76
C HIS A 292 1.85 6.30 5.04
N ASN A 293 0.78 6.86 5.56
CA ASN A 293 0.09 8.01 4.94
C ASN A 293 0.97 9.25 4.91
N ALA A 294 1.67 9.58 6.00
CA ALA A 294 2.62 10.69 6.03
C ALA A 294 3.72 10.57 4.96
N ARG A 295 4.07 9.35 4.58
CA ARG A 295 5.15 9.11 3.64
C ARG A 295 4.72 8.96 2.18
N PHE A 296 3.59 8.32 1.93
CA PHE A 296 3.19 7.87 0.59
C PHE A 296 1.92 8.55 0.07
N ALA A 297 1.14 9.16 0.92
CA ALA A 297 0.01 9.96 0.47
C ALA A 297 0.50 11.20 -0.29
N VAL A 298 -0.31 11.65 -1.23
CA VAL A 298 -0.05 12.85 -2.02
C VAL A 298 -1.20 13.84 -1.82
N ALA A 299 -0.94 15.11 -2.04
CA ALA A 299 -1.99 16.12 -2.02
C ALA A 299 -3.06 15.82 -3.08
N ALA A 300 -4.31 16.08 -2.75
CA ALA A 300 -5.42 16.05 -3.70
C ALA A 300 -5.25 17.16 -4.75
N ALA A 301 -5.90 17.00 -5.91
CA ALA A 301 -5.84 18.00 -6.98
C ALA A 301 -6.62 19.27 -6.64
N GLU A 302 -7.67 19.15 -5.85
CA GLU A 302 -8.55 20.24 -5.41
C GLU A 302 -8.63 20.27 -3.88
N GLU A 303 -8.91 21.45 -3.34
CA GLU A 303 -9.14 21.65 -1.91
C GLU A 303 -10.52 21.13 -1.49
N GLY A 304 -10.60 20.58 -0.29
CA GLY A 304 -11.85 20.05 0.28
C GLY A 304 -11.91 18.52 0.30
N THR A 305 -13.09 17.99 0.55
CA THR A 305 -13.37 16.57 0.66
C THR A 305 -14.79 16.22 0.21
N ALA A 306 -14.97 15.05 -0.38
CA ALA A 306 -16.25 14.46 -0.70
C ALA A 306 -16.75 13.50 0.40
N PHE A 307 -16.01 13.33 1.48
CA PHE A 307 -16.49 12.59 2.64
C PHE A 307 -17.60 13.36 3.37
N ILE A 308 -18.66 12.65 3.73
CA ILE A 308 -19.84 13.20 4.42
C ILE A 308 -20.01 12.47 5.75
N PRO A 309 -20.18 13.16 6.89
CA PRO A 309 -20.42 12.50 8.17
C PRO A 309 -21.62 11.54 8.09
N PHE A 310 -21.44 10.31 8.61
CA PHE A 310 -22.51 9.34 8.70
C PHE A 310 -23.27 9.51 10.03
N VAL A 311 -24.60 9.55 9.94
CA VAL A 311 -25.51 9.59 11.08
C VAL A 311 -26.40 8.36 11.05
N GLY A 312 -26.35 7.54 12.09
CA GLY A 312 -27.15 6.32 12.21
C GLY A 312 -26.39 5.16 12.83
N GLU A 313 -27.02 4.00 12.82
CA GLU A 313 -26.45 2.75 13.35
C GLU A 313 -25.79 1.98 12.20
N LEU A 314 -24.51 2.23 11.96
CA LEU A 314 -23.74 1.63 10.85
C LEU A 314 -23.72 0.11 10.92
N ASP A 315 -23.66 -0.45 12.13
CA ASP A 315 -23.63 -1.91 12.35
C ASP A 315 -24.91 -2.60 11.85
N ASN A 316 -26.06 -1.92 11.86
CA ASN A 316 -27.31 -2.43 11.29
C ASN A 316 -27.30 -2.50 9.75
N ILE A 317 -26.34 -1.86 9.12
CA ILE A 317 -26.15 -1.90 7.66
C ILE A 317 -25.00 -2.85 7.29
N LEU A 318 -23.88 -2.76 7.98
CA LEU A 318 -22.69 -3.59 7.76
C LEU A 318 -22.76 -4.93 8.52
N CYS A 319 -23.83 -5.69 8.29
CA CYS A 319 -24.10 -6.99 8.88
C CYS A 319 -24.67 -7.94 7.83
N ILE A 320 -24.80 -9.22 8.15
CA ILE A 320 -25.55 -10.17 7.30
C ILE A 320 -27.03 -9.92 7.52
N GLU A 321 -27.76 -9.61 6.46
CA GLU A 321 -29.19 -9.38 6.50
C GLU A 321 -29.92 -10.43 5.67
N GLN A 322 -30.93 -11.05 6.27
CA GLN A 322 -31.81 -12.02 5.59
C GLN A 322 -33.28 -11.77 5.99
N GLU A 323 -34.17 -11.94 5.03
CA GLU A 323 -35.61 -11.91 5.31
C GLU A 323 -36.12 -13.32 5.68
N ARG A 324 -36.94 -13.40 6.67
CA ARG A 324 -37.63 -14.62 7.14
C ARG A 324 -39.10 -14.31 7.42
N VAL A 325 -39.95 -15.30 7.24
CA VAL A 325 -41.36 -15.19 7.62
C VAL A 325 -41.55 -15.79 9.03
N ALA A 326 -42.12 -15.01 9.93
CA ALA A 326 -42.44 -15.49 11.28
C ALA A 326 -43.49 -16.59 11.26
N GLY A 327 -43.21 -17.69 11.96
CA GLY A 327 -44.12 -18.82 12.12
C GLY A 327 -45.31 -18.49 13.00
N LEU A 328 -46.31 -19.39 13.02
CA LEU A 328 -47.55 -19.24 13.83
C LEU A 328 -47.27 -19.13 15.34
N GLY A 329 -46.21 -19.78 15.82
CA GLY A 329 -45.75 -19.68 17.22
C GLY A 329 -44.96 -18.39 17.52
N ASN A 330 -45.03 -17.36 16.67
CA ASN A 330 -44.29 -16.11 16.83
C ASN A 330 -42.75 -16.33 16.88
N THR A 331 -42.25 -17.25 16.07
CA THR A 331 -40.83 -17.65 16.01
C THR A 331 -40.25 -17.38 14.64
N VAL A 332 -38.93 -17.12 14.59
CA VAL A 332 -38.14 -17.03 13.35
C VAL A 332 -37.08 -18.14 13.36
N ARG A 333 -37.03 -18.94 12.30
CA ARG A 333 -35.96 -19.94 12.11
C ARG A 333 -34.80 -19.30 11.34
N TYR A 334 -33.60 -19.37 11.91
CA TYR A 334 -32.40 -18.81 11.33
C TYR A 334 -31.18 -19.65 11.69
N GLU A 335 -30.45 -20.16 10.70
CA GLU A 335 -29.22 -20.96 10.86
C GLU A 335 -29.32 -22.03 11.91
N GLY A 336 -30.38 -22.88 11.80
CA GLY A 336 -30.65 -23.98 12.74
C GLY A 336 -31.22 -23.54 14.10
N ARG A 337 -31.32 -22.27 14.39
CA ARG A 337 -31.86 -21.69 15.63
C ARG A 337 -33.34 -21.38 15.50
N CYS A 338 -34.07 -21.45 16.61
CA CYS A 338 -35.47 -21.05 16.70
C CYS A 338 -35.61 -19.84 17.63
N LEU A 339 -35.70 -18.65 17.03
CA LEU A 339 -35.70 -17.36 17.73
C LEU A 339 -37.15 -16.97 18.10
N GLN A 340 -37.47 -16.96 19.39
CA GLN A 340 -38.80 -16.60 19.90
C GLN A 340 -38.92 -15.08 19.96
N ILE A 341 -39.86 -14.49 19.21
CA ILE A 341 -40.15 -13.05 19.31
C ILE A 341 -40.89 -12.79 20.62
N PRO A 342 -40.39 -11.91 21.49
CA PRO A 342 -41.05 -11.64 22.78
C PRO A 342 -42.35 -10.83 22.56
N PRO A 343 -43.26 -10.86 23.55
CA PRO A 343 -44.46 -10.03 23.55
C PRO A 343 -44.09 -8.54 23.39
N ASN A 344 -44.85 -7.83 22.57
CA ASN A 344 -44.61 -6.44 22.30
C ASN A 344 -45.88 -5.63 22.59
N ARG A 345 -45.74 -4.43 23.21
CA ARG A 345 -46.86 -3.54 23.53
C ARG A 345 -47.62 -3.03 22.29
N ASN A 346 -46.93 -2.95 21.15
CA ASN A 346 -47.48 -2.40 19.92
C ASN A 346 -48.17 -3.46 19.04
N ARG A 347 -47.87 -4.76 19.25
CA ARG A 347 -48.40 -5.84 18.43
C ARG A 347 -48.39 -7.16 19.18
N HIS A 348 -49.51 -7.86 19.23
CA HIS A 348 -49.63 -9.11 19.97
C HIS A 348 -48.82 -10.26 19.38
N HIS A 349 -48.70 -10.34 18.05
CA HIS A 349 -47.92 -11.36 17.39
C HIS A 349 -47.42 -10.86 15.99
N PHE A 350 -46.37 -11.50 15.48
CA PHE A 350 -45.78 -11.25 14.18
C PHE A 350 -45.98 -12.42 13.20
N ALA A 351 -46.86 -13.37 13.51
CA ALA A 351 -47.11 -14.52 12.65
C ALA A 351 -47.43 -14.12 11.21
N LYS A 352 -46.78 -14.81 10.25
CA LYS A 352 -46.86 -14.56 8.81
C LYS A 352 -46.29 -13.17 8.35
N SER A 353 -45.67 -12.42 9.26
CA SER A 353 -44.99 -11.17 8.88
C SER A 353 -43.56 -11.44 8.40
N THR A 354 -43.09 -10.64 7.47
CA THR A 354 -41.70 -10.64 7.06
C THR A 354 -40.86 -9.93 8.13
N ILE A 355 -39.86 -10.63 8.62
CA ILE A 355 -38.91 -10.18 9.64
C ILE A 355 -37.54 -10.13 9.01
N ARG A 356 -36.83 -9.01 9.12
CA ARG A 356 -35.42 -8.91 8.78
C ARG A 356 -34.59 -9.43 9.95
N VAL A 357 -33.73 -10.38 9.67
CA VAL A 357 -32.76 -10.96 10.61
C VAL A 357 -31.42 -10.33 10.29
N LEU A 358 -30.83 -9.65 11.25
CA LEU A 358 -29.49 -9.06 11.17
C LEU A 358 -28.57 -9.88 12.05
N GLU A 359 -27.53 -10.47 11.46
CA GLU A 359 -26.45 -11.15 12.19
C GLU A 359 -25.19 -10.30 12.17
N TYR A 360 -24.73 -9.92 13.34
CA TYR A 360 -23.55 -9.06 13.53
C TYR A 360 -22.28 -9.90 13.63
N TRP A 361 -21.13 -9.27 13.47
CA TRP A 361 -19.81 -9.94 13.48
C TRP A 361 -19.43 -10.57 14.82
N ASN A 362 -20.00 -10.14 15.90
CA ASN A 362 -19.88 -10.77 17.20
C ASN A 362 -20.83 -11.97 17.40
N GLY A 363 -21.53 -12.37 16.34
CA GLY A 363 -22.51 -13.45 16.34
C GLY A 363 -23.88 -13.09 16.94
N ALA A 364 -24.04 -11.89 17.49
CA ALA A 364 -25.35 -11.45 17.99
C ALA A 364 -26.36 -11.34 16.84
N ILE A 365 -27.62 -11.60 17.12
CA ILE A 365 -28.70 -11.55 16.13
C ILE A 365 -29.75 -10.56 16.59
N ALA A 366 -30.20 -9.67 15.68
CA ALA A 366 -31.33 -8.80 15.91
C ALA A 366 -32.46 -9.08 14.91
N LEU A 367 -33.70 -9.01 15.38
CA LEU A 367 -34.88 -9.15 14.55
C LEU A 367 -35.53 -7.78 14.38
N PHE A 368 -35.86 -7.44 13.13
CA PHE A 368 -36.49 -6.16 12.77
C PHE A 368 -37.82 -6.42 12.05
N HIS A 369 -38.83 -5.65 12.43
CA HIS A 369 -40.06 -5.53 11.65
C HIS A 369 -40.21 -4.08 11.18
N GLY A 370 -40.10 -3.87 9.86
CA GLY A 370 -39.93 -2.53 9.32
C GLY A 370 -38.63 -1.90 9.88
N PRO A 371 -38.67 -0.63 10.31
CA PRO A 371 -37.49 0.04 10.88
C PRO A 371 -37.22 -0.32 12.37
N ARG A 372 -38.12 -1.05 13.02
CA ARG A 372 -38.11 -1.25 14.47
C ARG A 372 -37.44 -2.58 14.84
N GLU A 373 -36.44 -2.53 15.74
CA GLU A 373 -35.92 -3.72 16.42
C GLU A 373 -36.98 -4.28 17.36
N ILE A 374 -37.30 -5.58 17.22
CA ILE A 374 -38.33 -6.29 18.01
C ILE A 374 -37.75 -7.30 18.97
N ALA A 375 -36.53 -7.79 18.73
CA ALA A 375 -35.82 -8.71 19.59
C ALA A 375 -34.33 -8.73 19.32
N ARG A 376 -33.52 -9.08 20.32
CA ARG A 376 -32.09 -9.30 20.20
C ARG A 376 -31.69 -10.60 20.92
N PHE A 377 -30.72 -11.31 20.34
CA PHE A 377 -30.25 -12.59 20.81
C PHE A 377 -28.72 -12.63 20.83
N HIS A 378 -28.19 -13.51 21.70
CA HIS A 378 -26.78 -13.88 21.64
C HIS A 378 -26.52 -14.84 20.47
N SER A 379 -25.26 -15.15 20.23
CA SER A 379 -24.84 -16.04 19.13
C SER A 379 -25.38 -17.43 19.20
N ASP A 380 -25.73 -17.90 20.38
CA ASP A 380 -26.37 -19.21 20.65
C ASP A 380 -27.89 -19.22 20.43
N GLY A 381 -28.49 -18.05 20.16
CA GLY A 381 -29.94 -17.90 20.02
C GLY A 381 -30.70 -17.67 21.35
N THR A 382 -29.99 -17.52 22.46
CA THR A 382 -30.61 -17.14 23.73
C THR A 382 -31.00 -15.65 23.73
N PRO A 383 -32.16 -15.25 24.30
CA PRO A 383 -32.61 -13.88 24.32
C PRO A 383 -31.62 -12.95 25.05
N ASN A 384 -31.24 -11.86 24.43
CA ASN A 384 -30.44 -10.82 25.06
C ASN A 384 -31.37 -9.75 25.67
N GLN A 385 -31.69 -9.88 26.96
CA GLN A 385 -32.59 -8.96 27.69
C GLN A 385 -31.93 -7.62 28.07
N GLY A 386 -30.64 -7.44 27.83
CA GLY A 386 -29.88 -6.23 28.23
C GLY A 386 -30.06 -5.02 27.31
N ALA A 387 -30.60 -5.19 26.11
CA ALA A 387 -30.84 -4.10 25.18
C ALA A 387 -32.22 -3.47 25.44
N LYS A 388 -32.33 -2.58 26.44
CA LYS A 388 -33.47 -1.65 26.53
C LYS A 388 -33.52 -0.86 25.21
N ALA A 389 -34.68 -0.91 24.52
CA ALA A 389 -34.94 -0.05 23.37
C ALA A 389 -34.52 1.38 23.72
N LYS A 390 -33.49 1.91 23.01
CA LYS A 390 -33.14 3.32 23.12
C LYS A 390 -34.39 4.12 22.81
N LYS A 391 -34.75 5.01 23.71
CA LYS A 391 -35.91 5.93 23.55
C LYS A 391 -35.74 6.65 22.21
N GLU A 392 -36.76 6.50 21.37
CA GLU A 392 -36.90 7.33 20.17
C GLU A 392 -36.88 8.82 20.58
N PHE A 393 -35.93 9.57 20.07
CA PHE A 393 -36.07 11.02 20.00
C PHE A 393 -37.08 11.32 18.88
N VAL A 394 -38.28 11.63 19.28
CA VAL A 394 -39.26 12.34 18.41
C VAL A 394 -38.87 13.81 18.47
N ALA A 395 -38.48 14.37 17.35
CA ALA A 395 -38.55 15.79 17.06
C ALA A 395 -38.85 15.95 15.57
#